data_d482283db24117504b4d11bd17997c4d
#
_entry.id   d482283db24117504b4d11bd17997c4d
#
_cell.length_a   1.000
_cell.length_b   1.000
_cell.length_c   1.000
_cell.angle_alpha   90.00
_cell.angle_beta   90.00
_cell.angle_gamma   90.00
#
_symmetry.space_group_name_H-M   'P 1'
#
loop_
_entity.id
_entity.type
_entity.pdbx_description
1 polymer ?
#
loop_
_entity_poly.entity_id
_entity_poly.type
_entity_poly.pdbx_seq_one_letter_code
_entity_poly.pdbx_strand_id
1 'polypeptide(L)'
;MLVNFEEAETKGYDVLDGCYGIIENCCRKGAFLALDNGELAFAYSFGNLRPGTEVLCTVRRLASGDRRKLVTIDSVCYHPTAA
;
A
#
# COMPACT_ATOMS: atom_id res chain seq x y z
N MET A 1 -31.29 0.58 8.45
CA MET A 1 -31.03 0.52 7.99
C MET A 1 -29.99 0.27 7.65
N LEU A 2 -29.47 0.17 7.42
CA LEU A 2 -28.57 -0.27 7.06
C LEU A 2 -27.72 0.26 6.70
N VAL A 3 -27.29 0.63 6.70
CA VAL A 3 -26.72 1.15 6.23
C VAL A 3 -25.58 1.47 6.26
N ASN A 4 -24.86 1.66 6.99
CA ASN A 4 -23.59 1.91 7.08
C ASN A 4 -22.68 0.89 6.92
N PHE A 5 -23.02 -0.22 6.56
CA PHE A 5 -22.30 -1.26 6.25
C PHE A 5 -21.36 -0.95 5.23
N GLU A 6 -21.76 -0.30 4.16
CA GLU A 6 -20.86 -0.01 3.14
C GLU A 6 -19.91 1.03 3.50
N GLU A 7 -20.30 2.00 4.25
CA GLU A 7 -19.37 2.97 4.64
C GLU A 7 -18.29 2.38 5.45
N ALA A 8 -18.57 1.47 6.29
CA ALA A 8 -17.54 0.86 7.07
C ALA A 8 -16.60 0.10 6.20
N GLU A 9 -17.09 -0.50 5.18
CA GLU A 9 -16.21 -1.25 4.34
C GLU A 9 -15.36 -0.40 3.48
N THR A 10 -15.78 0.79 3.17
CA THR A 10 -14.97 1.63 2.33
C THR A 10 -14.02 2.48 3.13
N LYS A 11 -14.04 2.37 4.45
CA LYS A 11 -13.13 3.11 5.23
C LYS A 11 -11.75 2.61 4.99
N GLY A 12 -10.84 3.43 4.75
CA GLY A 12 -9.49 3.02 4.43
C GLY A 12 -8.71 2.61 5.66
N TYR A 13 -7.51 2.19 5.45
CA TYR A 13 -6.60 1.84 6.54
C TYR A 13 -6.16 3.09 7.28
N ASP A 14 -6.02 2.96 8.57
CA ASP A 14 -5.61 4.08 9.41
C ASP A 14 -4.12 3.98 9.74
N VAL A 15 -3.59 4.99 10.36
CA VAL A 15 -2.19 5.01 10.77
C VAL A 15 -1.90 3.82 11.66
N LEU A 16 -0.81 3.17 11.41
CA LEU A 16 -0.32 1.99 12.10
C LEU A 16 -1.06 0.71 11.77
N ASP A 17 -2.02 0.77 10.87
CA ASP A 17 -2.66 -0.45 10.42
C ASP A 17 -1.67 -1.21 9.52
N GLY A 18 -1.69 -2.52 9.63
CA GLY A 18 -0.93 -3.37 8.74
C GLY A 18 -1.80 -3.78 7.57
N CYS A 19 -1.22 -3.85 6.40
CA CYS A 19 -1.98 -4.26 5.23
C CYS A 19 -1.06 -4.81 4.18
N TYR A 20 -1.63 -5.47 3.20
CA TYR A 20 -0.84 -5.98 2.08
C TYR A 20 -0.97 -5.02 0.92
N GLY A 21 0.05 -4.94 0.12
CA GLY A 21 0.02 -4.12 -1.06
C GLY A 21 0.81 -4.76 -2.17
N ILE A 22 0.62 -4.26 -3.37
CA ILE A 22 1.35 -4.75 -4.52
C ILE A 22 2.06 -3.58 -5.14
N ILE A 23 3.35 -3.75 -5.42
CA ILE A 23 4.13 -2.70 -6.03
C ILE A 23 3.63 -2.50 -7.47
N GLU A 24 3.26 -1.29 -7.80
CA GLU A 24 2.81 -0.98 -9.13
C GLU A 24 3.92 -0.41 -9.96
N ASN A 25 4.72 0.42 -9.36
CA ASN A 25 5.75 1.13 -10.10
C ASN A 25 6.79 1.63 -9.12
N CYS A 26 7.98 1.87 -9.60
CA CYS A 26 9.06 2.34 -8.76
C CYS A 26 9.68 3.58 -9.34
N CYS A 27 10.18 4.45 -8.49
CA CYS A 27 10.90 5.61 -8.95
C CYS A 27 12.09 5.79 -8.03
N ARG A 28 12.91 6.80 -8.32
CA ARG A 28 14.09 7.02 -7.56
C ARG A 28 13.81 7.17 -6.09
N LYS A 29 12.68 7.76 -5.72
CA LYS A 29 12.40 8.05 -4.35
C LYS A 29 11.73 6.91 -3.61
N GLY A 30 11.13 6.00 -4.30
CA GLY A 30 10.42 4.93 -3.64
C GLY A 30 9.53 4.15 -4.58
N ALA A 31 8.49 3.60 -4.06
CA ALA A 31 7.59 2.75 -4.82
C ALA A 31 6.15 3.19 -4.67
N PHE A 32 5.39 3.06 -5.74
CA PHE A 32 3.96 3.28 -5.71
C PHE A 32 3.30 1.94 -5.57
N LEU A 33 2.32 1.85 -4.67
CA LEU A 33 1.66 0.60 -4.37
C LEU A 33 0.16 0.74 -4.44
N ALA A 34 -0.51 -0.36 -4.70
CA ALA A 34 -1.94 -0.46 -4.54
C ALA A 34 -2.18 -1.37 -3.35
N LEU A 35 -2.89 -0.91 -2.36
CA LEU A 35 -3.18 -1.70 -1.18
C LEU A 35 -4.33 -2.67 -1.48
N ASP A 36 -4.45 -3.67 -0.64
CA ASP A 36 -5.42 -4.73 -0.90
C ASP A 36 -6.86 -4.24 -0.81
N ASN A 37 -7.11 -3.06 -0.29
CA ASN A 37 -8.44 -2.49 -0.27
C ASN A 37 -8.64 -1.50 -1.42
N GLY A 38 -7.68 -1.38 -2.32
CA GLY A 38 -7.80 -0.49 -3.46
C GLY A 38 -7.20 0.89 -3.25
N GLU A 39 -6.78 1.22 -2.06
CA GLU A 39 -6.18 2.52 -1.84
C GLU A 39 -4.80 2.58 -2.46
N LEU A 40 -4.37 3.77 -2.81
CA LEU A 40 -3.05 3.96 -3.38
C LEU A 40 -2.10 4.44 -2.30
N ALA A 41 -0.88 3.96 -2.35
CA ALA A 41 0.10 4.28 -1.33
C ALA A 41 1.47 4.51 -1.93
N PHE A 42 2.36 5.02 -1.14
CA PHE A 42 3.73 5.27 -1.55
C PHE A 42 4.64 4.84 -0.41
N ALA A 43 5.76 4.25 -0.74
CA ALA A 43 6.76 3.85 0.26
C ALA A 43 8.13 4.36 -0.14
N TYR A 44 8.83 4.97 0.79
CA TYR A 44 10.21 5.38 0.54
C TYR A 44 11.13 4.20 0.84
N SER A 45 12.27 4.19 0.27
CA SER A 45 13.34 3.27 0.63
C SER A 45 12.95 1.85 0.71
N PHE A 46 12.78 1.22 -0.34
CA PHE A 46 12.33 -0.12 -0.34
C PHE A 46 13.27 -1.09 -0.99
N GLY A 47 14.33 -0.64 -1.56
CA GLY A 47 15.26 -1.54 -2.21
C GLY A 47 14.86 -1.79 -3.65
N ASN A 48 15.20 -2.93 -4.18
CA ASN A 48 14.98 -3.21 -5.57
C ASN A 48 13.81 -4.13 -5.81
N LEU A 49 12.62 -3.67 -5.49
CA LEU A 49 11.45 -4.50 -5.68
C LEU A 49 10.87 -4.26 -7.06
N ARG A 50 10.35 -5.31 -7.65
CA ARG A 50 9.77 -5.21 -8.96
C ARG A 50 8.29 -5.00 -8.92
N PRO A 51 7.71 -4.38 -9.95
CA PRO A 51 6.25 -4.29 -10.02
C PRO A 51 5.66 -5.69 -9.93
N GLY A 52 4.56 -5.80 -9.23
CA GLY A 52 3.90 -7.08 -9.01
C GLY A 52 4.30 -7.75 -7.74
N THR A 53 5.30 -7.26 -7.06
CA THR A 53 5.75 -7.85 -5.79
C THR A 53 4.72 -7.53 -4.71
N GLU A 54 4.34 -8.55 -3.96
CA GLU A 54 3.40 -8.36 -2.86
C GLU A 54 4.18 -8.14 -1.57
N VAL A 55 3.77 -7.16 -0.80
CA VAL A 55 4.48 -6.77 0.41
C VAL A 55 3.52 -6.58 1.55
N LEU A 56 4.03 -6.70 2.75
CA LEU A 56 3.28 -6.38 3.95
C LEU A 56 3.76 -5.01 4.38
N CYS A 57 2.85 -4.12 4.65
CA CYS A 57 3.20 -2.75 4.97
C CYS A 57 2.45 -2.23 6.18
N THR A 58 2.95 -1.15 6.73
CA THR A 58 2.30 -0.45 7.84
C THR A 58 2.04 0.97 7.42
N VAL A 59 0.85 1.46 7.65
CA VAL A 59 0.49 2.83 7.27
C VAL A 59 1.16 3.79 8.23
N ARG A 60 1.81 4.81 7.69
CA ARG A 60 2.49 5.81 8.50
C ARG A 60 1.83 7.18 8.43
N ARG A 61 1.16 7.48 7.34
CA ARG A 61 0.50 8.76 7.17
C ARG A 61 -0.68 8.59 6.24
N LEU A 62 -1.75 9.25 6.52
CA LEU A 62 -2.92 9.16 5.68
C LEU A 62 -2.74 10.02 4.43
N ALA A 63 -3.53 9.72 3.43
CA ALA A 63 -3.51 10.50 2.21
C ALA A 63 -3.99 11.91 2.51
N SER A 64 -3.47 12.87 1.79
CA SER A 64 -3.83 14.25 2.01
C SER A 64 -3.59 15.04 0.74
N GLY A 65 -4.61 15.74 0.27
CA GLY A 65 -4.47 16.48 -0.97
C GLY A 65 -4.13 15.54 -2.09
N ASP A 66 -3.08 15.82 -2.82
CA ASP A 66 -2.66 14.92 -3.88
C ASP A 66 -1.55 13.98 -3.43
N ARG A 67 -1.32 13.86 -2.14
CA ARG A 67 -0.33 12.91 -1.66
C ARG A 67 -0.98 11.61 -1.32
N ARG A 68 -0.38 10.53 -1.73
CA ARG A 68 -0.86 9.21 -1.42
C ARG A 68 -0.60 8.88 0.04
N LYS A 69 -1.28 7.87 0.52
CA LYS A 69 -1.02 7.32 1.85
C LYS A 69 0.43 6.87 1.92
N LEU A 70 1.11 7.16 2.98
CA LEU A 70 2.50 6.76 3.13
C LEU A 70 2.58 5.48 3.95
N VAL A 71 3.31 4.51 3.47
CA VAL A 71 3.48 3.24 4.16
C VAL A 71 4.95 2.88 4.23
N THR A 72 5.30 2.00 5.18
CA THR A 72 6.62 1.39 5.19
C THR A 72 6.44 -0.07 4.80
N ILE A 73 7.37 -0.59 4.04
CA ILE A 73 7.34 -1.98 3.64
C ILE A 73 8.05 -2.77 4.71
N ASP A 74 7.33 -3.66 5.37
CA ASP A 74 7.88 -4.43 6.47
C ASP A 74 8.46 -5.74 6.01
N SER A 75 7.85 -6.36 5.04
CA SER A 75 8.40 -7.60 4.50
C SER A 75 7.85 -7.86 3.13
N VAL A 76 8.54 -8.68 2.38
CA VAL A 76 8.14 -9.07 1.05
C VAL A 76 7.46 -10.43 1.16
N CYS A 77 6.23 -10.51 0.67
CA CYS A 77 5.47 -11.72 0.76
C CYS A 77 5.62 -12.59 -0.46
N TYR A 78 5.79 -11.97 -1.59
CA TYR A 78 5.85 -12.72 -2.83
C TYR A 78 6.62 -11.93 -3.87
N HIS A 79 7.56 -12.57 -4.53
CA HIS A 79 8.30 -12.00 -5.61
C HIS A 79 7.83 -12.65 -6.88
N PRO A 80 7.47 -11.90 -7.89
CA PRO A 80 7.17 -12.53 -9.16
C PRO A 80 8.45 -13.12 -9.69
N THR A 81 8.40 -14.33 -10.12
CA THR A 81 9.62 -14.92 -10.62
C THR A 81 9.79 -14.48 -12.01
N ALA A 82 10.99 -14.50 -12.47
CA ALA A 82 11.28 -14.07 -13.75
C ALA A 82 10.99 -15.13 -14.68
N ALA A 83 10.50 -15.99 -14.59
CA ALA A 83 10.36 -17.06 -15.49
C ALA A 83 9.88 -16.86 -16.69
#